data_a195924b4b3b4e175d0888c62b021242
#
_entry.id   a195924b4b3b4e175d0888c62b021242
#
_cell.length_a   1.000
_cell.length_b   1.000
_cell.length_c   1.000
_cell.angle_alpha   90.00
_cell.angle_beta   90.00
_cell.angle_gamma   90.00
#
_symmetry.space_group_name_H-M   'P 1'
#
loop_
_entity.id
_entity.type
_entity.pdbx_description
1 polymer ?
#
loop_
_entity_poly.entity_id
_entity_poly.type
_entity_poly.pdbx_seq_one_letter_code
_entity_poly.pdbx_strand_id
1 'polypeptide(L)'
;MIRIPLRIAIFIAVAAAAEPSLAQADVPTPGEIARTSPSGNYLAARIAGQARDMDAAAAYYRGALRADPRNPDLVERTFLVVLATGNVEDSLPLAERLVGFERSHRIARLALAARAIKRGQFATARTHLSLSVRGPIADLTATLMTAWTLTAPADFKNAVTNIDRLQGPDWYAAFKDLHAGLILDIAGQRRDAGARLQRAYEQDKNALRTVDAYGRWLARNGNRKKALETYAAFSEVLPKHPLVEATVAEIEAGRSPAAVVRSAQAGAAEVLFGLGTALGRQGGEDLGLVYLNLALYLDPEHPLALLSLGDLYESLKKPELAIEAFGKLPQSSPLKRNAEIQRALNLDALERTDEARERLASLIQKYPDDLEAITALGNVLRARKRYGEAADVYSKAVSLIKQPTRQNWTLYYFRGICFERSKQWPQAEKDFLTSLELNPDQPQVLNYLGYSWVDQEVNLDRGLEMVKKAVELRPNDGYIVDSLGWAYYRLSRFDDAVKELERAIELRPEDPVINDHLGDAYWKVGRRLEANFQWRHALDLKPEPEDAPKIQAKLKDGLKDDPPPASAGGVKTPGGGG
;
A
#
# COMPACT_ATOMS: atom_id res chain seq x y z
N MET A 1 0.55 -10.48 19.81
CA MET A 1 1.73 -10.44 18.91
C MET A 1 1.24 -10.29 17.49
N ILE A 2 1.00 -9.06 17.06
CA ILE A 2 0.63 -8.76 15.68
C ILE A 2 1.86 -8.13 15.05
N ARG A 3 2.62 -8.93 14.29
CA ARG A 3 3.71 -8.45 13.45
C ARG A 3 3.07 -7.59 12.36
N ILE A 4 3.33 -6.29 12.40
CA ILE A 4 3.06 -5.38 11.29
C ILE A 4 4.11 -5.70 10.23
N PRO A 5 3.75 -6.30 9.08
CA PRO A 5 4.67 -6.35 7.97
C PRO A 5 4.78 -4.92 7.43
N LEU A 6 5.98 -4.36 7.49
CA LEU A 6 6.38 -3.25 6.65
C LEU A 6 6.16 -3.70 5.21
N ARG A 7 4.99 -3.43 4.66
CA ARG A 7 4.77 -3.55 3.22
C ARG A 7 5.47 -2.35 2.58
N ILE A 8 6.77 -2.52 2.35
CA ILE A 8 7.37 -1.95 1.16
C ILE A 8 6.54 -2.57 0.04
N ALA A 9 5.69 -1.78 -0.59
CA ALA A 9 5.00 -2.18 -1.80
C ALA A 9 6.10 -2.39 -2.85
N ILE A 10 6.62 -3.59 -2.91
CA ILE A 10 7.35 -4.07 -4.06
C ILE A 10 6.26 -4.24 -5.10
N PHE A 11 6.02 -3.19 -5.89
CA PHE A 11 5.36 -3.33 -7.18
C PHE A 11 6.32 -4.18 -8.03
N ILE A 12 6.20 -5.48 -7.91
CA ILE A 12 6.53 -6.38 -9.00
C ILE A 12 5.52 -5.96 -10.07
N ALA A 13 6.00 -5.35 -11.14
CA ALA A 13 5.24 -5.28 -12.36
C ALA A 13 5.07 -6.74 -12.83
N VAL A 14 4.08 -7.42 -12.28
CA VAL A 14 3.39 -8.47 -12.98
C VAL A 14 2.78 -7.72 -14.15
N ALA A 15 3.19 -8.03 -15.36
CA ALA A 15 2.37 -7.75 -16.51
C ALA A 15 1.07 -8.55 -16.27
N ALA A 16 0.14 -7.96 -15.54
CA ALA A 16 -1.22 -8.42 -15.55
C ALA A 16 -1.64 -8.28 -17.00
N ALA A 17 -1.98 -9.40 -17.63
CA ALA A 17 -2.83 -9.38 -18.78
C ALA A 17 -3.90 -8.35 -18.46
N ALA A 18 -4.04 -7.34 -19.30
CA ALA A 18 -5.06 -6.33 -19.15
C ALA A 18 -6.39 -7.08 -19.19
N GLU A 19 -6.91 -7.42 -18.00
CA GLU A 19 -8.36 -7.49 -17.90
C GLU A 19 -8.84 -6.14 -18.46
N PRO A 20 -9.81 -6.13 -19.38
CA PRO A 20 -10.34 -4.87 -19.87
C PRO A 20 -10.64 -4.06 -18.61
N SER A 21 -9.94 -2.96 -18.43
CA SER A 21 -10.25 -2.01 -17.37
C SER A 21 -11.72 -1.73 -17.63
N LEU A 22 -12.58 -2.17 -16.71
CA LEU A 22 -13.93 -1.64 -16.65
C LEU A 22 -13.67 -0.14 -16.52
N ALA A 23 -13.75 0.55 -17.65
CA ALA A 23 -13.63 1.99 -17.69
C ALA A 23 -14.50 2.48 -16.54
N GLN A 24 -13.92 3.27 -15.66
CA GLN A 24 -14.66 3.84 -14.54
C GLN A 24 -15.86 4.53 -15.19
N ALA A 25 -17.03 3.94 -15.00
CA ALA A 25 -18.22 4.48 -15.64
C ALA A 25 -18.38 5.88 -15.08
N ASP A 26 -18.44 6.89 -15.96
CA ASP A 26 -18.71 8.25 -15.54
C ASP A 26 -19.90 8.26 -14.59
N VAL A 27 -19.83 9.08 -13.55
CA VAL A 27 -20.95 9.21 -12.61
C VAL A 27 -22.21 9.47 -13.42
N PRO A 28 -23.26 8.61 -13.29
CA PRO A 28 -24.41 8.66 -14.19
C PRO A 28 -25.08 10.04 -14.15
N THR A 29 -25.34 10.56 -15.31
CA THR A 29 -26.00 11.86 -15.47
C THR A 29 -27.45 11.83 -14.94
N PRO A 30 -28.01 12.95 -14.49
CA PRO A 30 -29.40 13.01 -14.10
C PRO A 30 -30.38 12.50 -15.18
N GLY A 31 -30.03 12.66 -16.48
CA GLY A 31 -30.80 12.17 -17.61
C GLY A 31 -30.78 10.64 -17.71
N GLU A 32 -29.64 10.00 -17.50
CA GLU A 32 -29.51 8.54 -17.48
C GLU A 32 -30.30 7.94 -16.31
N ILE A 33 -30.16 8.51 -15.11
CA ILE A 33 -30.91 8.09 -13.93
C ILE A 33 -32.45 8.24 -14.17
N ALA A 34 -32.86 9.31 -14.79
CA ALA A 34 -34.30 9.54 -15.08
C ALA A 34 -34.86 8.57 -16.10
N ARG A 35 -34.07 8.06 -17.03
CA ARG A 35 -34.48 7.04 -18.02
C ARG A 35 -34.49 5.62 -17.45
N THR A 36 -33.87 5.38 -16.32
CA THR A 36 -33.79 4.08 -15.67
C THR A 36 -34.99 3.90 -14.73
N SER A 37 -35.62 2.72 -14.73
CA SER A 37 -36.71 2.41 -13.80
C SER A 37 -36.20 2.44 -12.34
N PRO A 38 -37.10 2.59 -11.34
CA PRO A 38 -36.70 2.52 -9.92
C PRO A 38 -35.94 1.24 -9.56
N SER A 39 -36.41 0.09 -10.06
CA SER A 39 -35.75 -1.21 -9.87
C SER A 39 -34.40 -1.25 -10.61
N GLY A 40 -34.31 -0.67 -11.81
CA GLY A 40 -33.07 -0.54 -12.57
C GLY A 40 -32.07 0.32 -11.83
N ASN A 41 -32.46 1.46 -11.29
CA ASN A 41 -31.61 2.31 -10.45
C ASN A 41 -31.12 1.56 -9.20
N TYR A 42 -31.97 0.79 -8.55
CA TYR A 42 -31.58 -0.03 -7.39
C TYR A 42 -30.53 -1.08 -7.77
N LEU A 43 -30.75 -1.82 -8.87
CA LEU A 43 -29.80 -2.84 -9.34
C LEU A 43 -28.46 -2.21 -9.77
N ALA A 44 -28.51 -1.11 -10.52
CA ALA A 44 -27.33 -0.37 -10.94
C ALA A 44 -26.53 0.14 -9.73
N ALA A 45 -27.22 0.67 -8.70
CA ALA A 45 -26.58 1.09 -7.46
C ALA A 45 -25.89 -0.07 -6.73
N ARG A 46 -26.50 -1.25 -6.73
CA ARG A 46 -25.89 -2.45 -6.13
C ARG A 46 -24.63 -2.90 -6.88
N ILE A 47 -24.68 -2.91 -8.21
CA ILE A 47 -23.55 -3.28 -9.05
C ILE A 47 -22.40 -2.27 -8.85
N ALA A 48 -22.70 -0.97 -8.90
CA ALA A 48 -21.73 0.08 -8.64
C ALA A 48 -21.09 -0.05 -7.22
N GLY A 49 -21.91 -0.33 -6.20
CA GLY A 49 -21.43 -0.58 -4.84
C GLY A 49 -20.52 -1.81 -4.74
N GLN A 50 -20.82 -2.90 -5.44
CA GLN A 50 -19.95 -4.07 -5.51
C GLN A 50 -18.61 -3.77 -6.23
N ALA A 51 -18.66 -2.94 -7.28
CA ALA A 51 -17.49 -2.41 -7.96
C ALA A 51 -16.77 -1.30 -7.16
N ARG A 52 -17.29 -0.98 -5.95
CA ARG A 52 -16.78 0.10 -5.08
C ARG A 52 -16.75 1.48 -5.76
N ASP A 53 -17.63 1.69 -6.72
CA ASP A 53 -17.91 2.99 -7.30
C ASP A 53 -19.01 3.67 -6.48
N MET A 54 -18.59 4.31 -5.38
CA MET A 54 -19.52 4.88 -4.40
C MET A 54 -20.27 6.11 -4.97
N ASP A 55 -19.66 6.86 -5.88
CA ASP A 55 -20.29 8.02 -6.49
C ASP A 55 -21.43 7.61 -7.43
N ALA A 56 -21.19 6.65 -8.32
CA ALA A 56 -22.24 6.07 -9.16
C ALA A 56 -23.32 5.39 -8.31
N ALA A 57 -22.93 4.62 -7.28
CA ALA A 57 -23.87 3.99 -6.36
C ALA A 57 -24.76 5.02 -5.65
N ALA A 58 -24.18 6.13 -5.15
CA ALA A 58 -24.92 7.21 -4.51
C ALA A 58 -25.90 7.88 -5.47
N ALA A 59 -25.49 8.13 -6.72
CA ALA A 59 -26.32 8.73 -7.74
C ALA A 59 -27.55 7.84 -8.07
N TYR A 60 -27.32 6.54 -8.29
CA TYR A 60 -28.39 5.58 -8.57
C TYR A 60 -29.30 5.32 -7.37
N TYR A 61 -28.76 5.19 -6.14
CA TYR A 61 -29.60 5.06 -4.94
C TYR A 61 -30.45 6.31 -4.71
N ARG A 62 -29.91 7.52 -4.92
CA ARG A 62 -30.73 8.75 -4.89
C ARG A 62 -31.84 8.72 -5.96
N GLY A 63 -31.56 8.13 -7.14
CA GLY A 63 -32.57 7.90 -8.18
C GLY A 63 -33.71 6.97 -7.73
N ALA A 64 -33.38 5.82 -7.17
CA ALA A 64 -34.34 4.87 -6.63
C ALA A 64 -35.13 5.48 -5.46
N LEU A 65 -34.48 6.20 -4.55
CA LEU A 65 -35.08 6.84 -3.39
C LEU A 65 -36.10 7.95 -3.77
N ARG A 66 -35.88 8.65 -4.89
CA ARG A 66 -36.91 9.62 -5.39
C ARG A 66 -38.20 8.96 -5.76
N ALA A 67 -38.18 7.74 -6.28
CA ALA A 67 -39.37 7.01 -6.66
C ALA A 67 -40.13 6.40 -5.46
N ASP A 68 -39.41 5.98 -4.42
CA ASP A 68 -39.98 5.48 -3.17
C ASP A 68 -39.32 6.14 -1.95
N PRO A 69 -39.70 7.39 -1.64
CA PRO A 69 -39.04 8.18 -0.61
C PRO A 69 -39.19 7.64 0.81
N ARG A 70 -40.16 6.80 1.08
CA ARG A 70 -40.46 6.29 2.43
C ARG A 70 -39.88 4.92 2.72
N ASN A 71 -39.19 4.31 1.77
CA ASN A 71 -38.58 2.99 1.91
C ASN A 71 -37.37 3.05 2.85
N PRO A 72 -37.40 2.40 4.02
CA PRO A 72 -36.31 2.45 4.99
C PRO A 72 -34.99 1.89 4.43
N ASP A 73 -35.07 0.78 3.67
CA ASP A 73 -33.86 0.15 3.08
C ASP A 73 -33.17 1.08 2.07
N LEU A 74 -33.96 1.78 1.24
CA LEU A 74 -33.42 2.75 0.30
C LEU A 74 -32.80 3.96 1.02
N VAL A 75 -33.43 4.43 2.11
CA VAL A 75 -32.88 5.51 2.93
C VAL A 75 -31.56 5.08 3.54
N GLU A 76 -31.48 3.89 4.12
CA GLU A 76 -30.26 3.36 4.75
C GLU A 76 -29.12 3.20 3.73
N ARG A 77 -29.39 2.52 2.61
CA ARG A 77 -28.37 2.30 1.56
C ARG A 77 -27.88 3.62 0.98
N THR A 78 -28.80 4.54 0.68
CA THR A 78 -28.42 5.87 0.18
C THR A 78 -27.58 6.62 1.21
N PHE A 79 -27.97 6.59 2.48
CA PHE A 79 -27.24 7.20 3.59
C PHE A 79 -25.80 6.68 3.68
N LEU A 80 -25.64 5.36 3.74
CA LEU A 80 -24.33 4.73 3.93
C LEU A 80 -23.39 5.03 2.75
N VAL A 81 -23.88 4.93 1.52
CA VAL A 81 -23.06 5.19 0.34
C VAL A 81 -22.70 6.68 0.23
N VAL A 82 -23.65 7.60 0.45
CA VAL A 82 -23.37 9.05 0.45
C VAL A 82 -22.37 9.41 1.55
N LEU A 83 -22.46 8.79 2.72
CA LEU A 83 -21.50 9.01 3.80
C LEU A 83 -20.10 8.46 3.44
N ALA A 84 -20.04 7.32 2.75
CA ALA A 84 -18.77 6.72 2.29
C ALA A 84 -18.08 7.55 1.21
N THR A 85 -18.78 8.34 0.39
CA THR A 85 -18.16 9.29 -0.55
C THR A 85 -17.52 10.50 0.13
N GLY A 86 -17.67 10.66 1.44
CA GLY A 86 -17.20 11.84 2.18
C GLY A 86 -18.17 13.03 2.19
N ASN A 87 -19.30 12.96 1.50
CA ASN A 87 -20.34 13.99 1.50
C ASN A 87 -21.18 13.93 2.78
N VAL A 88 -20.54 14.18 3.92
CA VAL A 88 -21.18 14.03 5.24
C VAL A 88 -22.41 14.93 5.36
N GLU A 89 -22.35 16.21 4.98
CA GLU A 89 -23.48 17.13 5.07
C GLU A 89 -24.70 16.64 4.28
N ASP A 90 -24.51 16.12 3.07
CA ASP A 90 -25.60 15.56 2.24
C ASP A 90 -26.19 14.26 2.84
N SER A 91 -25.44 13.55 3.65
CA SER A 91 -25.91 12.33 4.32
C SER A 91 -26.78 12.61 5.55
N LEU A 92 -26.64 13.79 6.18
CA LEU A 92 -27.29 14.11 7.46
C LEU A 92 -28.84 14.14 7.39
N PRO A 93 -29.48 14.68 6.35
CA PRO A 93 -30.94 14.59 6.21
C PRO A 93 -31.42 13.14 6.10
N LEU A 94 -30.63 12.26 5.48
CA LEU A 94 -30.94 10.83 5.40
C LEU A 94 -30.76 10.16 6.77
N ALA A 95 -29.75 10.54 7.53
CA ALA A 95 -29.54 10.08 8.91
C ALA A 95 -30.72 10.47 9.82
N GLU A 96 -31.23 11.69 9.71
CA GLU A 96 -32.41 12.14 10.48
C GLU A 96 -33.68 11.32 10.14
N ARG A 97 -33.89 11.03 8.86
CA ARG A 97 -35.00 10.17 8.43
C ARG A 97 -34.83 8.75 8.95
N LEU A 98 -33.61 8.22 8.85
CA LEU A 98 -33.30 6.85 9.26
C LEU A 98 -33.53 6.63 10.76
N VAL A 99 -33.12 7.56 11.63
CA VAL A 99 -33.42 7.46 13.07
C VAL A 99 -34.91 7.66 13.40
N GLY A 100 -35.71 8.14 12.47
CA GLY A 100 -37.16 8.16 12.54
C GLY A 100 -37.79 6.77 12.31
N PHE A 101 -37.20 5.94 11.47
CA PHE A 101 -37.61 4.56 11.26
C PHE A 101 -36.99 3.60 12.29
N GLU A 102 -35.67 3.73 12.51
CA GLU A 102 -34.90 2.94 13.47
C GLU A 102 -34.20 3.87 14.47
N ARG A 103 -34.85 4.05 15.62
CA ARG A 103 -34.40 5.02 16.64
C ARG A 103 -32.95 4.81 17.10
N SER A 104 -32.43 3.58 17.03
CA SER A 104 -31.10 3.21 17.53
C SER A 104 -30.08 2.96 16.43
N HIS A 105 -30.37 3.32 15.18
CA HIS A 105 -29.49 3.06 14.04
C HIS A 105 -28.07 3.63 14.26
N ARG A 106 -27.07 2.72 14.36
CA ARG A 106 -25.71 3.01 14.85
C ARG A 106 -25.01 4.12 14.07
N ILE A 107 -24.88 3.97 12.75
CA ILE A 107 -24.10 4.91 11.94
C ILE A 107 -24.83 6.26 11.79
N ALA A 108 -26.14 6.25 11.67
CA ALA A 108 -26.92 7.50 11.63
C ALA A 108 -26.78 8.28 12.94
N ARG A 109 -26.85 7.61 14.09
CA ARG A 109 -26.60 8.25 15.40
C ARG A 109 -25.18 8.80 15.51
N LEU A 110 -24.18 8.08 15.00
CA LEU A 110 -22.78 8.52 14.99
C LEU A 110 -22.60 9.78 14.11
N ALA A 111 -23.16 9.80 12.89
CA ALA A 111 -23.10 10.95 11.99
C ALA A 111 -23.79 12.20 12.61
N LEU A 112 -24.96 12.02 13.22
CA LEU A 112 -25.68 13.10 13.91
C LEU A 112 -24.91 13.59 15.15
N ALA A 113 -24.23 12.71 15.89
CA ALA A 113 -23.35 13.09 16.99
C ALA A 113 -22.15 13.89 16.49
N ALA A 114 -21.51 13.47 15.40
CA ALA A 114 -20.40 14.21 14.77
C ALA A 114 -20.84 15.63 14.36
N ARG A 115 -22.02 15.76 13.70
CA ARG A 115 -22.60 17.07 13.38
C ARG A 115 -22.80 17.94 14.63
N ALA A 116 -23.35 17.36 15.69
CA ALA A 116 -23.59 18.09 16.94
C ALA A 116 -22.27 18.55 17.57
N ILE A 117 -21.23 17.72 17.55
CA ILE A 117 -19.88 18.09 18.04
C ILE A 117 -19.32 19.26 17.20
N LYS A 118 -19.38 19.16 15.87
CA LYS A 118 -18.91 20.22 14.97
C LYS A 118 -19.59 21.57 15.21
N ARG A 119 -20.86 21.53 15.63
CA ARG A 119 -21.65 22.73 15.98
C ARG A 119 -21.52 23.17 17.44
N GLY A 120 -20.66 22.53 18.24
CA GLY A 120 -20.51 22.83 19.67
C GLY A 120 -21.69 22.37 20.54
N GLN A 121 -22.61 21.60 20.02
CA GLN A 121 -23.82 21.10 20.70
C GLN A 121 -23.52 19.79 21.43
N PHE A 122 -22.58 19.82 22.39
CA PHE A 122 -22.04 18.62 23.03
C PHE A 122 -23.08 17.80 23.80
N ALA A 123 -24.11 18.44 24.41
CA ALA A 123 -25.19 17.74 25.09
C ALA A 123 -26.03 16.92 24.08
N THR A 124 -26.37 17.51 22.94
CA THR A 124 -27.09 16.83 21.84
C THR A 124 -26.28 15.66 21.30
N ALA A 125 -24.95 15.84 21.14
CA ALA A 125 -24.06 14.76 20.73
C ALA A 125 -24.12 13.56 21.68
N ARG A 126 -24.06 13.79 23.00
CA ARG A 126 -24.21 12.73 24.01
C ARG A 126 -25.55 12.01 23.92
N THR A 127 -26.65 12.74 23.66
CA THR A 127 -27.98 12.12 23.43
C THR A 127 -27.94 11.17 22.22
N HIS A 128 -27.36 11.58 21.11
CA HIS A 128 -27.23 10.68 19.96
C HIS A 128 -26.37 9.44 20.26
N LEU A 129 -25.21 9.62 20.89
CA LEU A 129 -24.32 8.52 21.27
C LEU A 129 -24.97 7.52 22.24
N SER A 130 -25.76 8.00 23.20
CA SER A 130 -26.44 7.13 24.17
C SER A 130 -27.60 6.31 23.58
N LEU A 131 -28.14 6.74 22.45
CA LEU A 131 -29.23 6.07 21.74
C LEU A 131 -28.76 5.07 20.68
N SER A 132 -27.46 4.95 20.45
CA SER A 132 -26.88 4.02 19.47
C SER A 132 -27.01 2.56 19.92
N VAL A 133 -27.18 1.64 18.97
CA VAL A 133 -27.11 0.18 19.20
C VAL A 133 -25.78 -0.20 19.82
N ARG A 134 -25.81 -1.15 20.76
CA ARG A 134 -24.65 -1.69 21.48
C ARG A 134 -23.81 -2.65 20.60
N GLY A 135 -22.58 -2.81 21.01
CA GLY A 135 -21.61 -3.72 20.40
C GLY A 135 -20.18 -3.20 20.57
N PRO A 136 -19.15 -4.05 20.45
CA PRO A 136 -17.79 -3.67 20.86
C PRO A 136 -17.30 -2.36 20.25
N ILE A 137 -17.35 -2.22 18.93
CA ILE A 137 -16.90 -0.99 18.25
C ILE A 137 -17.78 0.21 18.62
N ALA A 138 -19.11 0.01 18.66
CA ALA A 138 -20.04 1.09 18.97
C ALA A 138 -19.92 1.58 20.43
N ASP A 139 -19.73 0.67 21.38
CA ASP A 139 -19.58 1.00 22.80
C ASP A 139 -18.29 1.77 23.04
N LEU A 140 -17.18 1.34 22.44
CA LEU A 140 -15.92 2.06 22.53
C LEU A 140 -16.02 3.45 21.89
N THR A 141 -16.57 3.53 20.67
CA THR A 141 -16.76 4.81 19.96
C THR A 141 -17.61 5.77 20.77
N ALA A 142 -18.79 5.32 21.20
CA ALA A 142 -19.73 6.17 21.93
C ALA A 142 -19.15 6.64 23.28
N THR A 143 -18.45 5.76 23.99
CA THR A 143 -17.83 6.09 25.28
C THR A 143 -16.72 7.12 25.13
N LEU A 144 -15.78 6.89 24.19
CA LEU A 144 -14.66 7.80 23.98
C LEU A 144 -15.14 9.16 23.44
N MET A 145 -16.06 9.19 22.47
CA MET A 145 -16.62 10.44 21.97
C MET A 145 -17.43 11.18 23.05
N THR A 146 -18.19 10.46 23.88
CA THR A 146 -18.87 11.07 25.04
C THR A 146 -17.86 11.71 25.98
N ALA A 147 -16.78 11.02 26.32
CA ALA A 147 -15.73 11.56 27.18
C ALA A 147 -15.13 12.85 26.61
N TRP A 148 -14.86 12.89 25.30
CA TRP A 148 -14.40 14.12 24.66
C TRP A 148 -15.41 15.27 24.71
N THR A 149 -16.70 14.99 24.59
CA THR A 149 -17.74 16.05 24.72
C THR A 149 -17.81 16.64 26.13
N LEU A 150 -17.38 15.90 27.17
CA LEU A 150 -17.33 16.36 28.54
C LEU A 150 -16.14 17.30 28.81
N THR A 151 -15.12 17.29 27.95
CA THR A 151 -13.97 18.21 28.11
C THR A 151 -14.32 19.66 27.78
N ALA A 152 -15.33 19.93 26.96
CA ALA A 152 -15.75 21.29 26.61
C ALA A 152 -16.27 22.10 27.81
N PRO A 153 -17.13 21.55 28.68
CA PRO A 153 -17.50 22.21 29.97
C PRO A 153 -16.46 21.99 31.06
N ALA A 154 -15.24 21.53 30.76
CA ALA A 154 -14.17 21.22 31.69
C ALA A 154 -14.51 20.11 32.74
N ASP A 155 -15.43 19.23 32.41
CA ASP A 155 -15.82 18.09 33.26
C ASP A 155 -14.89 16.87 33.03
N PHE A 156 -13.60 17.09 33.24
CA PHE A 156 -12.54 16.11 32.97
C PHE A 156 -12.66 14.86 33.87
N LYS A 157 -13.15 15.04 35.11
CA LYS A 157 -13.34 13.92 36.05
C LYS A 157 -14.35 12.92 35.51
N ASN A 158 -15.52 13.40 35.10
CA ASN A 158 -16.55 12.52 34.53
C ASN A 158 -16.14 11.98 33.16
N ALA A 159 -15.37 12.74 32.35
CA ALA A 159 -14.81 12.24 31.10
C ALA A 159 -13.95 10.99 31.32
N VAL A 160 -12.98 11.03 32.22
CA VAL A 160 -12.11 9.90 32.54
C VAL A 160 -12.87 8.77 33.21
N THR A 161 -13.77 9.09 34.18
CA THR A 161 -14.61 8.08 34.82
C THR A 161 -15.48 7.31 33.83
N ASN A 162 -16.01 7.98 32.79
CA ASN A 162 -16.79 7.35 31.75
C ASN A 162 -15.96 6.33 30.95
N ILE A 163 -14.70 6.67 30.60
CA ILE A 163 -13.76 5.76 29.95
C ILE A 163 -13.44 4.55 30.84
N ASP A 164 -13.16 4.79 32.14
CA ASP A 164 -12.76 3.74 33.08
C ASP A 164 -13.87 2.70 33.33
N ARG A 165 -15.11 3.14 33.35
CA ARG A 165 -16.28 2.26 33.53
C ARG A 165 -16.57 1.36 32.30
N LEU A 166 -16.02 1.67 31.14
CA LEU A 166 -16.24 0.85 29.96
C LEU A 166 -15.58 -0.53 30.13
N GLN A 167 -16.41 -1.57 30.06
CA GLN A 167 -15.98 -2.97 30.03
C GLN A 167 -16.00 -3.47 28.59
N GLY A 168 -15.09 -4.36 28.24
CA GLY A 168 -15.04 -4.92 26.90
C GLY A 168 -13.78 -5.74 26.66
N PRO A 169 -13.51 -6.10 25.40
CA PRO A 169 -12.32 -6.89 25.00
C PRO A 169 -11.01 -6.19 25.40
N ASP A 170 -9.94 -6.98 25.54
CA ASP A 170 -8.62 -6.50 25.97
C ASP A 170 -8.06 -5.40 25.08
N TRP A 171 -8.35 -5.42 23.79
CA TRP A 171 -7.89 -4.40 22.84
C TRP A 171 -8.44 -2.99 23.11
N TYR A 172 -9.48 -2.84 23.95
CA TYR A 172 -9.96 -1.53 24.40
C TYR A 172 -8.90 -0.78 25.22
N ALA A 173 -8.05 -1.49 25.93
CA ALA A 173 -7.15 -0.91 26.93
C ALA A 173 -6.24 0.16 26.32
N ALA A 174 -5.67 -0.09 25.13
CA ALA A 174 -4.83 0.88 24.44
C ALA A 174 -5.58 2.18 24.11
N PHE A 175 -6.80 2.06 23.56
CA PHE A 175 -7.63 3.23 23.25
C PHE A 175 -8.07 3.97 24.52
N LYS A 176 -8.47 3.26 25.57
CA LYS A 176 -8.88 3.85 26.86
C LYS A 176 -7.74 4.65 27.48
N ASP A 177 -6.55 4.07 27.58
CA ASP A 177 -5.41 4.74 28.19
C ASP A 177 -4.89 5.90 27.34
N LEU A 178 -4.86 5.76 26.02
CA LEU A 178 -4.50 6.87 25.12
C LEU A 178 -5.45 8.06 25.29
N HIS A 179 -6.76 7.85 25.14
CA HIS A 179 -7.72 8.95 25.18
C HIS A 179 -7.87 9.55 26.58
N ALA A 180 -7.84 8.72 27.65
CA ALA A 180 -7.82 9.23 29.02
C ALA A 180 -6.55 10.07 29.28
N GLY A 181 -5.39 9.62 28.79
CA GLY A 181 -4.14 10.36 28.89
C GLY A 181 -4.19 11.71 28.17
N LEU A 182 -4.72 11.76 26.95
CA LEU A 182 -4.89 12.99 26.17
C LEU A 182 -5.88 13.97 26.85
N ILE A 183 -6.97 13.47 27.42
CA ILE A 183 -7.96 14.27 28.16
C ILE A 183 -7.32 14.87 29.41
N LEU A 184 -6.58 14.08 30.19
CA LEU A 184 -5.87 14.52 31.38
C LEU A 184 -4.75 15.53 31.07
N ASP A 185 -4.12 15.39 29.89
CA ASP A 185 -3.12 16.34 29.43
C ASP A 185 -3.72 17.73 29.14
N ILE A 186 -4.88 17.78 28.47
CA ILE A 186 -5.64 19.04 28.30
C ILE A 186 -6.08 19.62 29.63
N ALA A 187 -6.46 18.78 30.58
CA ALA A 187 -6.85 19.19 31.92
C ALA A 187 -5.68 19.72 32.76
N GLY A 188 -4.44 19.62 32.28
CA GLY A 188 -3.24 20.00 33.03
C GLY A 188 -2.88 19.04 34.16
N GLN A 189 -3.52 17.88 34.27
CA GLN A 189 -3.27 16.84 35.27
C GLN A 189 -2.06 15.99 34.88
N ARG A 190 -0.88 16.61 34.96
CA ARG A 190 0.37 16.08 34.40
C ARG A 190 0.69 14.66 34.86
N ARG A 191 0.62 14.38 36.16
CA ARG A 191 0.98 13.07 36.73
C ARG A 191 0.11 11.95 36.17
N ASP A 192 -1.19 12.16 36.16
CA ASP A 192 -2.16 11.15 35.75
C ASP A 192 -2.17 10.98 34.23
N ALA A 193 -2.00 12.08 33.48
CA ALA A 193 -1.80 12.04 32.03
C ALA A 193 -0.58 11.17 31.64
N GLY A 194 0.55 11.41 32.31
CA GLY A 194 1.77 10.65 32.07
C GLY A 194 1.63 9.17 32.38
N ALA A 195 0.97 8.83 33.47
CA ALA A 195 0.72 7.43 33.85
C ALA A 195 -0.16 6.71 32.82
N ARG A 196 -1.20 7.39 32.27
CA ARG A 196 -2.07 6.84 31.22
C ARG A 196 -1.33 6.68 29.89
N LEU A 197 -0.65 7.72 29.42
CA LEU A 197 0.10 7.70 28.17
C LEU A 197 1.25 6.68 28.20
N GLN A 198 1.92 6.52 29.34
CA GLN A 198 2.93 5.49 29.53
C GLN A 198 2.32 4.09 29.39
N ARG A 199 1.18 3.79 30.04
CA ARG A 199 0.51 2.49 29.88
C ARG A 199 0.09 2.22 28.46
N ALA A 200 -0.48 3.21 27.77
CA ALA A 200 -0.81 3.08 26.34
C ALA A 200 0.42 2.73 25.49
N TYR A 201 1.55 3.41 25.74
CA TYR A 201 2.82 3.14 25.08
C TYR A 201 3.37 1.74 25.38
N GLU A 202 3.28 1.28 26.64
CA GLU A 202 3.75 -0.05 27.03
C GLU A 202 2.93 -1.19 26.41
N GLN A 203 1.65 -0.95 26.11
CA GLN A 203 0.78 -1.92 25.42
C GLN A 203 1.14 -2.09 23.95
N ASP A 204 1.50 -1.00 23.26
CA ASP A 204 1.95 -1.05 21.86
C ASP A 204 2.98 0.04 21.56
N LYS A 205 4.26 -0.33 21.65
CA LYS A 205 5.40 0.54 21.39
C LYS A 205 5.58 0.85 19.90
N ASN A 206 4.85 0.17 19.03
CA ASN A 206 4.91 0.33 17.57
C ASN A 206 3.73 1.14 17.02
N ALA A 207 2.78 1.53 17.86
CA ALA A 207 1.69 2.39 17.46
C ALA A 207 2.15 3.85 17.39
N LEU A 208 2.41 4.36 16.19
CA LEU A 208 2.91 5.72 15.94
C LEU A 208 2.19 6.78 16.77
N ARG A 209 0.85 6.71 16.84
CA ARG A 209 0.06 7.74 17.53
C ARG A 209 0.26 7.72 19.04
N THR A 210 0.40 6.54 19.60
CA THR A 210 0.70 6.36 21.04
C THR A 210 2.12 6.84 21.36
N VAL A 211 3.08 6.48 20.53
CA VAL A 211 4.49 6.94 20.62
C VAL A 211 4.56 8.46 20.55
N ASP A 212 3.90 9.07 19.56
CA ASP A 212 3.89 10.53 19.40
C ASP A 212 3.21 11.25 20.58
N ALA A 213 2.08 10.72 21.08
CA ALA A 213 1.39 11.27 22.23
C ALA A 213 2.27 11.24 23.49
N TYR A 214 2.88 10.09 23.79
CA TYR A 214 3.73 9.93 24.98
C TYR A 214 5.03 10.72 24.84
N GLY A 215 5.70 10.67 23.68
CA GLY A 215 6.94 11.40 23.44
C GLY A 215 6.78 12.92 23.53
N ARG A 216 5.73 13.48 22.92
CA ARG A 216 5.40 14.91 23.04
C ARG A 216 5.05 15.30 24.46
N TRP A 217 4.31 14.47 25.17
CA TRP A 217 4.00 14.71 26.59
C TRP A 217 5.27 14.73 27.44
N LEU A 218 6.18 13.77 27.28
CA LEU A 218 7.47 13.72 27.97
C LEU A 218 8.29 15.00 27.73
N ALA A 219 8.41 15.41 26.48
CA ALA A 219 9.18 16.61 26.10
C ALA A 219 8.61 17.88 26.74
N ARG A 220 7.27 18.06 26.73
CA ARG A 220 6.58 19.21 27.34
C ARG A 220 6.68 19.25 28.87
N ASN A 221 6.86 18.10 29.51
CA ASN A 221 6.96 17.98 30.96
C ASN A 221 8.41 17.84 31.48
N GLY A 222 9.40 18.27 30.66
CA GLY A 222 10.80 18.39 31.08
C GLY A 222 11.61 17.09 30.97
N ASN A 223 11.02 16.00 30.48
CA ASN A 223 11.72 14.71 30.35
C ASN A 223 12.19 14.47 28.90
N ARG A 224 13.01 15.41 28.39
CA ARG A 224 13.50 15.41 27.00
C ARG A 224 14.29 14.15 26.65
N LYS A 225 15.15 13.69 27.58
CA LYS A 225 15.95 12.49 27.37
C LYS A 225 15.06 11.28 27.09
N LYS A 226 14.08 11.02 27.95
CA LYS A 226 13.16 9.88 27.78
C LYS A 226 12.26 10.04 26.54
N ALA A 227 11.91 11.28 26.15
CA ALA A 227 11.20 11.52 24.90
C ALA A 227 12.02 11.07 23.67
N LEU A 228 13.31 11.47 23.62
CA LEU A 228 14.21 11.05 22.53
C LEU A 228 14.44 9.54 22.52
N GLU A 229 14.61 8.91 23.69
CA GLU A 229 14.71 7.44 23.80
C GLU A 229 13.45 6.73 23.30
N THR A 230 12.26 7.29 23.57
CA THR A 230 10.97 6.76 23.07
C THR A 230 10.90 6.80 21.55
N TYR A 231 11.30 7.92 20.94
CA TYR A 231 11.33 8.05 19.48
C TYR A 231 12.44 7.21 18.83
N ALA A 232 13.61 7.10 19.48
CA ALA A 232 14.71 6.25 18.99
C ALA A 232 14.29 4.77 18.91
N ALA A 233 13.63 4.26 19.96
CA ALA A 233 13.11 2.88 19.98
C ALA A 233 12.07 2.63 18.87
N PHE A 234 11.20 3.61 18.57
CA PHE A 234 10.28 3.52 17.44
C PHE A 234 11.01 3.54 16.09
N SER A 235 12.07 4.35 15.97
CA SER A 235 12.86 4.46 14.73
C SER A 235 13.66 3.20 14.39
N GLU A 236 13.89 2.30 15.35
CA GLU A 236 14.44 0.96 15.07
C GLU A 236 13.46 0.10 14.26
N VAL A 237 12.15 0.28 14.48
CA VAL A 237 11.09 -0.46 13.80
C VAL A 237 10.69 0.22 12.49
N LEU A 238 10.52 1.54 12.53
CA LEU A 238 10.15 2.37 11.38
C LEU A 238 11.11 3.56 11.24
N PRO A 239 12.26 3.36 10.58
CA PRO A 239 13.26 4.40 10.39
C PRO A 239 12.74 5.58 9.56
N LYS A 240 13.23 6.78 9.89
CA LYS A 240 12.99 8.01 9.11
C LYS A 240 11.53 8.40 8.91
N HIS A 241 10.66 8.07 9.87
CA HIS A 241 9.27 8.51 9.78
C HIS A 241 9.14 10.04 9.94
N PRO A 242 8.57 10.79 8.96
CA PRO A 242 8.66 12.26 8.93
C PRO A 242 8.08 12.96 10.16
N LEU A 243 6.99 12.45 10.74
CA LEU A 243 6.44 12.99 11.99
C LEU A 243 7.40 12.83 13.16
N VAL A 244 8.07 11.68 13.24
CA VAL A 244 9.05 11.39 14.30
C VAL A 244 10.27 12.29 14.13
N GLU A 245 10.85 12.35 12.92
CA GLU A 245 12.01 13.20 12.63
C GLU A 245 11.72 14.68 12.93
N ALA A 246 10.55 15.18 12.50
CA ALA A 246 10.16 16.55 12.76
C ALA A 246 10.02 16.85 14.26
N THR A 247 9.40 15.93 15.03
CA THR A 247 9.23 16.11 16.47
C THR A 247 10.56 15.98 17.21
N VAL A 248 11.42 15.04 16.83
CA VAL A 248 12.77 14.89 17.38
C VAL A 248 13.58 16.17 17.14
N ALA A 249 13.58 16.70 15.90
CA ALA A 249 14.29 17.95 15.57
C ALA A 249 13.76 19.16 16.38
N GLU A 250 12.46 19.25 16.64
CA GLU A 250 11.89 20.26 17.55
C GLU A 250 12.45 20.12 18.97
N ILE A 251 12.48 18.90 19.50
CA ILE A 251 12.98 18.62 20.85
C ILE A 251 14.49 18.91 20.93
N GLU A 252 15.29 18.47 19.97
CA GLU A 252 16.73 18.72 19.92
C GLU A 252 17.06 20.22 19.84
N ALA A 253 16.27 20.97 19.05
CA ALA A 253 16.37 22.42 18.98
C ALA A 253 15.91 23.18 20.23
N GLY A 254 15.56 22.47 21.29
CA GLY A 254 15.11 23.09 22.55
C GLY A 254 13.67 23.56 22.57
N ARG A 255 12.90 23.31 21.52
CA ARG A 255 11.49 23.68 21.43
C ARG A 255 10.63 22.62 22.10
N SER A 256 9.47 23.05 22.58
CA SER A 256 8.48 22.17 23.18
C SER A 256 7.43 21.81 22.13
N PRO A 257 7.30 20.54 21.74
CA PRO A 257 6.33 20.16 20.73
C PRO A 257 4.90 20.37 21.22
N ALA A 258 4.01 20.72 20.29
CA ALA A 258 2.60 20.94 20.62
C ALA A 258 1.91 19.67 21.13
N ALA A 259 0.85 19.81 21.92
CA ALA A 259 -0.01 18.70 22.29
C ALA A 259 -0.68 18.09 21.06
N VAL A 260 -0.88 16.77 21.09
CA VAL A 260 -1.49 16.01 19.99
C VAL A 260 -2.93 16.45 19.73
N VAL A 261 -3.68 16.70 20.79
CA VAL A 261 -5.09 17.14 20.76
C VAL A 261 -5.25 18.38 21.60
N ARG A 262 -6.08 19.35 21.14
CA ARG A 262 -6.24 20.64 21.82
C ARG A 262 -7.70 21.02 22.09
N SER A 263 -8.67 20.25 21.63
CA SER A 263 -10.10 20.55 21.81
C SER A 263 -10.94 19.28 21.87
N ALA A 264 -12.17 19.40 22.38
CA ALA A 264 -13.15 18.33 22.37
C ALA A 264 -13.43 17.79 20.94
N GLN A 265 -13.53 18.68 19.97
CA GLN A 265 -13.78 18.33 18.58
C GLN A 265 -12.60 17.56 17.98
N ALA A 266 -11.37 18.05 18.17
CA ALA A 266 -10.16 17.35 17.71
C ALA A 266 -10.00 15.98 18.38
N GLY A 267 -10.35 15.85 19.67
CA GLY A 267 -10.34 14.58 20.37
C GLY A 267 -11.37 13.58 19.85
N ALA A 268 -12.56 14.06 19.48
CA ALA A 268 -13.56 13.21 18.83
C ALA A 268 -13.10 12.79 17.40
N ALA A 269 -12.43 13.67 16.67
CA ALA A 269 -11.81 13.33 15.37
C ALA A 269 -10.74 12.25 15.55
N GLU A 270 -9.92 12.34 16.59
CA GLU A 270 -8.89 11.36 16.92
C GLU A 270 -9.48 9.97 17.23
N VAL A 271 -10.62 9.89 17.94
CA VAL A 271 -11.33 8.62 18.17
C VAL A 271 -11.74 7.98 16.83
N LEU A 272 -12.37 8.77 15.96
CA LEU A 272 -12.85 8.30 14.66
C LEU A 272 -11.70 7.91 13.73
N PHE A 273 -10.61 8.68 13.73
CA PHE A 273 -9.39 8.34 12.99
C PHE A 273 -8.79 7.01 13.46
N GLY A 274 -8.56 6.84 14.76
CA GLY A 274 -7.93 5.63 15.30
C GLY A 274 -8.74 4.36 15.00
N LEU A 275 -10.06 4.42 15.21
CA LEU A 275 -10.94 3.29 14.92
C LEU A 275 -11.12 3.08 13.41
N GLY A 276 -11.25 4.14 12.62
CA GLY A 276 -11.37 4.05 11.17
C GLY A 276 -10.16 3.38 10.53
N THR A 277 -8.95 3.76 10.95
CA THR A 277 -7.70 3.14 10.48
C THR A 277 -7.60 1.66 10.88
N ALA A 278 -8.01 1.30 12.11
CA ALA A 278 -8.00 -0.08 12.56
C ALA A 278 -8.98 -0.95 11.76
N LEU A 279 -10.19 -0.45 11.51
CA LEU A 279 -11.23 -1.13 10.73
C LEU A 279 -10.81 -1.33 9.28
N GLY A 280 -10.29 -0.31 8.62
CA GLY A 280 -9.87 -0.38 7.23
C GLY A 280 -8.76 -1.42 6.97
N ARG A 281 -7.98 -1.78 7.99
CA ARG A 281 -6.91 -2.80 7.87
C ARG A 281 -7.38 -4.24 8.09
N GLN A 282 -8.60 -4.44 8.58
CA GLN A 282 -9.11 -5.75 9.02
C GLN A 282 -10.26 -6.29 8.16
N GLY A 283 -10.37 -5.83 6.91
CA GLY A 283 -11.46 -6.24 6.01
C GLY A 283 -12.79 -5.52 6.27
N GLY A 284 -12.74 -4.40 7.02
CA GLY A 284 -13.89 -3.52 7.27
C GLY A 284 -13.78 -2.19 6.53
N GLU A 285 -13.32 -2.23 5.27
CA GLU A 285 -12.97 -1.05 4.48
C GLU A 285 -14.12 -0.04 4.40
N ASP A 286 -15.35 -0.50 4.16
CA ASP A 286 -16.51 0.39 4.04
C ASP A 286 -16.78 1.15 5.35
N LEU A 287 -16.65 0.46 6.48
CA LEU A 287 -16.80 1.09 7.79
C LEU A 287 -15.58 1.99 8.11
N GLY A 288 -14.39 1.59 7.68
CA GLY A 288 -13.17 2.41 7.74
C GLY A 288 -13.36 3.74 7.02
N LEU A 289 -13.90 3.73 5.77
CA LEU A 289 -14.23 4.93 5.01
C LEU A 289 -15.19 5.85 5.78
N VAL A 290 -16.26 5.28 6.34
CA VAL A 290 -17.24 6.05 7.12
C VAL A 290 -16.58 6.75 8.31
N TYR A 291 -15.77 6.04 9.09
CA TYR A 291 -15.12 6.59 10.27
C TYR A 291 -14.07 7.65 9.90
N LEU A 292 -13.24 7.41 8.89
CA LEU A 292 -12.25 8.37 8.41
C LEU A 292 -12.91 9.63 7.83
N ASN A 293 -14.00 9.50 7.08
CA ASN A 293 -14.76 10.64 6.58
C ASN A 293 -15.40 11.46 7.69
N LEU A 294 -15.92 10.81 8.74
CA LEU A 294 -16.43 11.51 9.92
C LEU A 294 -15.30 12.17 10.74
N ALA A 295 -14.11 11.56 10.80
CA ALA A 295 -12.93 12.19 11.41
C ALA A 295 -12.56 13.48 10.67
N LEU A 296 -12.48 13.42 9.34
CA LEU A 296 -12.19 14.57 8.49
C LEU A 296 -13.32 15.61 8.45
N TYR A 297 -14.56 15.20 8.67
CA TYR A 297 -15.67 16.12 8.86
C TYR A 297 -15.49 16.98 10.12
N LEU A 298 -14.93 16.40 11.19
CA LEU A 298 -14.62 17.12 12.42
C LEU A 298 -13.30 17.91 12.33
N ASP A 299 -12.29 17.33 11.71
CA ASP A 299 -10.96 17.94 11.51
C ASP A 299 -10.49 17.73 10.06
N PRO A 300 -10.84 18.65 9.15
CA PRO A 300 -10.53 18.52 7.72
C PRO A 300 -9.04 18.48 7.38
N GLU A 301 -8.19 19.00 8.25
CA GLU A 301 -6.75 19.04 8.07
C GLU A 301 -6.00 17.96 8.87
N HIS A 302 -6.70 16.98 9.44
CA HIS A 302 -6.08 15.90 10.23
C HIS A 302 -5.11 15.06 9.38
N PRO A 303 -3.79 15.22 9.54
CA PRO A 303 -2.84 14.69 8.55
C PRO A 303 -2.85 13.16 8.45
N LEU A 304 -2.92 12.47 9.61
CA LEU A 304 -2.93 11.01 9.62
C LEU A 304 -4.25 10.42 9.10
N ALA A 305 -5.39 11.12 9.31
CA ALA A 305 -6.67 10.68 8.73
C ALA A 305 -6.68 10.80 7.22
N LEU A 306 -6.11 11.89 6.67
CA LEU A 306 -5.96 12.08 5.22
C LEU A 306 -5.04 11.03 4.60
N LEU A 307 -3.90 10.70 5.25
CA LEU A 307 -3.04 9.61 4.80
C LEU A 307 -3.77 8.27 4.84
N SER A 308 -4.39 7.93 5.98
CA SER A 308 -5.12 6.66 6.12
C SER A 308 -6.26 6.53 5.12
N LEU A 309 -6.93 7.63 4.77
CA LEU A 309 -7.96 7.63 3.73
C LEU A 309 -7.35 7.39 2.34
N GLY A 310 -6.23 8.05 2.03
CA GLY A 310 -5.49 7.82 0.79
C GLY A 310 -5.02 6.37 0.65
N ASP A 311 -4.37 5.83 1.68
CA ASP A 311 -3.92 4.43 1.74
C ASP A 311 -5.09 3.44 1.55
N LEU A 312 -6.25 3.76 2.16
CA LEU A 312 -7.46 2.95 2.03
C LEU A 312 -7.98 2.98 0.58
N TYR A 313 -8.01 4.15 -0.06
CA TYR A 313 -8.39 4.26 -1.47
C TYR A 313 -7.41 3.52 -2.40
N GLU A 314 -6.11 3.54 -2.13
CA GLU A 314 -5.12 2.72 -2.87
C GLU A 314 -5.42 1.23 -2.73
N SER A 315 -5.71 0.75 -1.51
CA SER A 315 -6.05 -0.66 -1.27
C SER A 315 -7.33 -1.09 -2.01
N LEU A 316 -8.25 -0.14 -2.21
CA LEU A 316 -9.49 -0.30 -2.95
C LEU A 316 -9.34 -0.12 -4.48
N LYS A 317 -8.11 0.11 -4.95
CA LYS A 317 -7.80 0.41 -6.36
C LYS A 317 -8.58 1.63 -6.90
N LYS A 318 -8.64 2.70 -6.09
CA LYS A 318 -9.26 3.99 -6.42
C LYS A 318 -8.22 5.11 -6.40
N PRO A 319 -7.30 5.12 -7.37
CA PRO A 319 -6.15 6.05 -7.37
C PRO A 319 -6.55 7.51 -7.47
N GLU A 320 -7.67 7.86 -8.15
CA GLU A 320 -8.15 9.24 -8.26
C GLU A 320 -8.53 9.79 -6.87
N LEU A 321 -9.27 9.01 -6.08
CA LEU A 321 -9.66 9.39 -4.73
C LEU A 321 -8.47 9.44 -3.77
N ALA A 322 -7.48 8.56 -3.97
CA ALA A 322 -6.22 8.60 -3.23
C ALA A 322 -5.46 9.90 -3.52
N ILE A 323 -5.34 10.30 -4.80
CA ILE A 323 -4.73 11.58 -5.23
C ILE A 323 -5.39 12.77 -4.54
N GLU A 324 -6.73 12.78 -4.46
CA GLU A 324 -7.46 13.85 -3.78
C GLU A 324 -7.18 13.87 -2.27
N ALA A 325 -7.25 12.72 -1.60
CA ALA A 325 -7.01 12.61 -0.16
C ALA A 325 -5.60 13.08 0.21
N PHE A 326 -4.56 12.57 -0.46
CA PHE A 326 -3.17 13.01 -0.28
C PHE A 326 -2.98 14.48 -0.63
N GLY A 327 -3.73 15.00 -1.61
CA GLY A 327 -3.68 16.40 -2.03
C GLY A 327 -4.11 17.38 -0.95
N LYS A 328 -5.06 16.98 -0.08
CA LYS A 328 -5.62 17.78 1.00
C LYS A 328 -4.68 17.95 2.19
N LEU A 329 -3.56 17.20 2.28
CA LEU A 329 -2.60 17.38 3.36
C LEU A 329 -2.07 18.83 3.39
N PRO A 330 -2.04 19.46 4.58
CA PRO A 330 -1.51 20.82 4.73
C PRO A 330 -0.06 20.92 4.28
N GLN A 331 0.33 22.05 3.67
CA GLN A 331 1.71 22.31 3.23
C GLN A 331 2.71 22.32 4.40
N SER A 332 2.24 22.68 5.60
CA SER A 332 3.03 22.68 6.83
C SER A 332 3.23 21.29 7.45
N SER A 333 2.49 20.30 6.97
CA SER A 333 2.59 18.94 7.53
C SER A 333 3.93 18.28 7.17
N PRO A 334 4.66 17.69 8.12
CA PRO A 334 5.84 16.88 7.83
C PRO A 334 5.56 15.72 6.85
N LEU A 335 4.30 15.25 6.81
CA LEU A 335 3.85 14.17 5.94
C LEU A 335 3.56 14.61 4.50
N LYS A 336 3.59 15.92 4.21
CA LYS A 336 3.23 16.45 2.88
C LYS A 336 4.11 15.89 1.77
N ARG A 337 5.41 15.74 2.05
CA ARG A 337 6.38 15.21 1.07
C ARG A 337 6.04 13.78 0.66
N ASN A 338 5.79 12.89 1.62
CA ASN A 338 5.39 11.51 1.35
C ASN A 338 4.05 11.45 0.60
N ALA A 339 3.08 12.30 0.98
CA ALA A 339 1.81 12.40 0.27
C ALA A 339 1.99 12.83 -1.20
N GLU A 340 2.92 13.75 -1.51
CA GLU A 340 3.20 14.13 -2.90
C GLU A 340 3.87 13.00 -3.70
N ILE A 341 4.71 12.17 -3.06
CA ILE A 341 5.24 10.95 -3.69
C ILE A 341 4.11 9.98 -4.02
N GLN A 342 3.23 9.68 -3.06
CA GLN A 342 2.08 8.79 -3.29
C GLN A 342 1.15 9.33 -4.38
N ARG A 343 0.90 10.63 -4.42
CA ARG A 343 0.14 11.25 -5.51
C ARG A 343 0.76 11.00 -6.88
N ALA A 344 2.08 11.11 -6.99
CA ALA A 344 2.77 10.84 -8.24
C ALA A 344 2.68 9.37 -8.64
N LEU A 345 2.83 8.44 -7.69
CA LEU A 345 2.69 7.00 -7.96
C LEU A 345 1.27 6.64 -8.42
N ASN A 346 0.24 7.25 -7.82
CA ASN A 346 -1.15 7.07 -8.25
C ASN A 346 -1.43 7.68 -9.64
N LEU A 347 -0.80 8.80 -9.97
CA LEU A 347 -0.87 9.37 -11.34
C LEU A 347 -0.26 8.40 -12.37
N ASP A 348 0.88 7.77 -12.05
CA ASP A 348 1.46 6.77 -12.94
C ASP A 348 0.57 5.52 -13.07
N ALA A 349 -0.09 5.09 -12.00
CA ALA A 349 -1.06 3.99 -12.04
C ALA A 349 -2.27 4.30 -12.96
N LEU A 350 -2.59 5.59 -13.15
CA LEU A 350 -3.60 6.09 -14.10
C LEU A 350 -3.04 6.36 -15.50
N GLU A 351 -1.83 5.90 -15.81
CA GLU A 351 -1.12 6.16 -17.07
C GLU A 351 -0.80 7.64 -17.33
N ARG A 352 -1.00 8.52 -16.33
CA ARG A 352 -0.63 9.95 -16.37
C ARG A 352 0.84 10.14 -15.99
N THR A 353 1.71 9.40 -16.67
CA THR A 353 3.14 9.26 -16.33
C THR A 353 3.90 10.57 -16.42
N ASP A 354 3.60 11.44 -17.38
CA ASP A 354 4.31 12.73 -17.51
C ASP A 354 4.01 13.64 -16.31
N GLU A 355 2.77 13.68 -15.85
CA GLU A 355 2.40 14.43 -14.64
C GLU A 355 3.07 13.86 -13.38
N ALA A 356 3.16 12.53 -13.28
CA ALA A 356 3.88 11.86 -12.19
C ALA A 356 5.35 12.26 -12.16
N ARG A 357 6.02 12.26 -13.32
CA ARG A 357 7.42 12.66 -13.49
C ARG A 357 7.65 14.13 -13.12
N GLU A 358 6.82 15.03 -13.65
CA GLU A 358 6.92 16.47 -13.36
C GLU A 358 6.78 16.74 -11.86
N ARG A 359 5.83 16.07 -11.20
CA ARG A 359 5.62 16.18 -9.76
C ARG A 359 6.83 15.71 -8.96
N LEU A 360 7.36 14.53 -9.28
CA LEU A 360 8.54 13.98 -8.62
C LEU A 360 9.79 14.83 -8.90
N ALA A 361 9.97 15.29 -10.14
CA ALA A 361 11.08 16.16 -10.49
C ALA A 361 11.03 17.50 -9.71
N SER A 362 9.85 18.12 -9.59
CA SER A 362 9.65 19.33 -8.78
C SER A 362 9.96 19.07 -7.30
N LEU A 363 9.56 17.92 -6.78
CA LEU A 363 9.87 17.54 -5.39
C LEU A 363 11.37 17.36 -5.18
N ILE A 364 12.06 16.68 -6.10
CA ILE A 364 13.52 16.48 -6.08
C ILE A 364 14.29 17.81 -6.24
N GLN A 365 13.75 18.74 -7.02
CA GLN A 365 14.35 20.08 -7.12
C GLN A 365 14.28 20.83 -5.79
N LYS A 366 13.16 20.71 -5.07
CA LYS A 366 12.97 21.32 -3.75
C LYS A 366 13.76 20.61 -2.64
N TYR A 367 13.90 19.29 -2.74
CA TYR A 367 14.58 18.43 -1.78
C TYR A 367 15.57 17.49 -2.50
N PRO A 368 16.77 17.99 -2.86
CA PRO A 368 17.73 17.26 -3.70
C PRO A 368 18.25 15.94 -3.11
N ASP A 369 18.20 15.80 -1.79
CA ASP A 369 18.67 14.65 -1.03
C ASP A 369 17.54 13.68 -0.62
N ASP A 370 16.35 13.89 -1.15
CA ASP A 370 15.19 13.03 -0.87
C ASP A 370 15.33 11.69 -1.61
N LEU A 371 15.89 10.71 -0.93
CA LEU A 371 16.12 9.37 -1.48
C LEU A 371 14.81 8.69 -1.89
N GLU A 372 13.71 8.93 -1.17
CA GLU A 372 12.42 8.32 -1.45
C GLU A 372 11.82 8.89 -2.75
N ALA A 373 11.82 10.20 -2.93
CA ALA A 373 11.34 10.85 -4.15
C ALA A 373 12.18 10.46 -5.37
N ILE A 374 13.52 10.40 -5.22
CA ILE A 374 14.43 9.98 -6.30
C ILE A 374 14.16 8.52 -6.68
N THR A 375 14.04 7.65 -5.68
CA THR A 375 13.75 6.22 -5.93
C THR A 375 12.37 6.04 -6.59
N ALA A 376 11.36 6.78 -6.16
CA ALA A 376 10.03 6.76 -6.78
C ALA A 376 10.09 7.16 -8.25
N LEU A 377 10.84 8.22 -8.60
CA LEU A 377 11.03 8.62 -10.00
C LEU A 377 11.73 7.52 -10.81
N GLY A 378 12.76 6.89 -10.26
CA GLY A 378 13.42 5.75 -10.88
C GLY A 378 12.47 4.59 -11.14
N ASN A 379 11.60 4.27 -10.16
CA ASN A 379 10.59 3.22 -10.28
C ASN A 379 9.58 3.51 -11.41
N VAL A 380 9.07 4.75 -11.50
CA VAL A 380 8.15 5.19 -12.56
C VAL A 380 8.81 5.04 -13.94
N LEU A 381 10.03 5.54 -14.09
CA LEU A 381 10.77 5.45 -15.35
C LEU A 381 11.04 3.99 -15.77
N ARG A 382 11.47 3.15 -14.82
CA ARG A 382 11.72 1.72 -15.04
C ARG A 382 10.45 0.98 -15.46
N ALA A 383 9.32 1.23 -14.79
CA ALA A 383 8.04 0.61 -15.11
C ALA A 383 7.57 0.96 -16.54
N ARG A 384 7.94 2.14 -17.03
CA ARG A 384 7.66 2.60 -18.40
C ARG A 384 8.78 2.25 -19.40
N LYS A 385 9.64 1.28 -19.08
CA LYS A 385 10.75 0.80 -19.92
C LYS A 385 11.77 1.91 -20.32
N ARG A 386 11.79 3.06 -19.60
CA ARG A 386 12.77 4.16 -19.80
C ARG A 386 14.05 3.89 -19.03
N TYR A 387 14.70 2.77 -19.36
CA TYR A 387 15.77 2.19 -18.54
C TYR A 387 17.00 3.09 -18.38
N GLY A 388 17.43 3.77 -19.43
CA GLY A 388 18.59 4.68 -19.36
C GLY A 388 18.39 5.80 -18.36
N GLU A 389 17.25 6.50 -18.45
CA GLU A 389 16.91 7.58 -17.55
C GLU A 389 16.70 7.07 -16.10
N ALA A 390 16.10 5.89 -15.95
CA ALA A 390 15.94 5.27 -14.65
C ALA A 390 17.30 4.94 -14.00
N ALA A 391 18.26 4.44 -14.79
CA ALA A 391 19.63 4.17 -14.32
C ALA A 391 20.32 5.44 -13.81
N ASP A 392 20.18 6.58 -14.51
CA ASP A 392 20.74 7.86 -14.11
C ASP A 392 20.12 8.33 -12.79
N VAL A 393 18.79 8.25 -12.67
CA VAL A 393 18.06 8.62 -11.46
C VAL A 393 18.45 7.74 -10.28
N TYR A 394 18.51 6.42 -10.45
CA TYR A 394 18.98 5.52 -9.40
C TYR A 394 20.45 5.76 -9.04
N SER A 395 21.30 6.15 -10.01
CA SER A 395 22.70 6.49 -9.74
C SER A 395 22.82 7.72 -8.83
N LYS A 396 21.95 8.72 -9.02
CA LYS A 396 21.82 9.82 -8.07
C LYS A 396 21.41 9.31 -6.69
N ALA A 397 20.40 8.43 -6.58
CA ALA A 397 20.00 7.85 -5.31
C ALA A 397 21.15 7.10 -4.61
N VAL A 398 21.90 6.29 -5.35
CA VAL A 398 23.06 5.55 -4.80
C VAL A 398 24.15 6.51 -4.32
N SER A 399 24.40 7.63 -5.02
CA SER A 399 25.42 8.61 -4.61
C SER A 399 25.12 9.30 -3.27
N LEU A 400 23.87 9.32 -2.83
CA LEU A 400 23.44 9.85 -1.54
C LEU A 400 23.66 8.87 -0.38
N ILE A 401 23.90 7.59 -0.67
CA ILE A 401 24.07 6.56 0.33
C ILE A 401 25.55 6.45 0.69
N LYS A 402 25.94 6.99 1.85
CA LYS A 402 27.34 6.95 2.33
C LYS A 402 27.77 5.55 2.74
N GLN A 403 26.89 4.80 3.39
CA GLN A 403 27.12 3.43 3.87
C GLN A 403 25.90 2.59 3.52
N PRO A 404 25.98 1.75 2.49
CA PRO A 404 24.87 0.86 2.12
C PRO A 404 24.56 -0.12 3.25
N THR A 405 23.27 -0.31 3.51
CA THR A 405 22.75 -1.26 4.49
C THR A 405 21.91 -2.31 3.80
N ARG A 406 21.52 -3.35 4.54
CA ARG A 406 20.62 -4.38 4.02
C ARG A 406 19.35 -3.81 3.35
N GLN A 407 18.82 -2.69 3.81
CA GLN A 407 17.61 -2.08 3.25
C GLN A 407 17.81 -1.52 1.83
N ASN A 408 19.07 -1.27 1.42
CA ASN A 408 19.38 -0.66 0.13
C ASN A 408 19.51 -1.67 -1.04
N TRP A 409 19.41 -2.99 -0.78
CA TRP A 409 19.59 -4.02 -1.81
C TRP A 409 18.70 -3.85 -3.02
N THR A 410 17.44 -3.43 -2.82
CA THR A 410 16.47 -3.21 -3.89
C THR A 410 16.88 -2.11 -4.85
N LEU A 411 17.54 -1.06 -4.35
CA LEU A 411 17.99 0.06 -5.17
C LEU A 411 19.09 -0.40 -6.16
N TYR A 412 20.05 -1.18 -5.68
CA TYR A 412 21.07 -1.78 -6.54
C TYR A 412 20.46 -2.78 -7.51
N TYR A 413 19.54 -3.62 -7.07
CA TYR A 413 18.84 -4.56 -7.93
C TYR A 413 18.11 -3.87 -9.09
N PHE A 414 17.31 -2.85 -8.81
CA PHE A 414 16.56 -2.14 -9.84
C PHE A 414 17.48 -1.32 -10.77
N ARG A 415 18.55 -0.73 -10.25
CA ARG A 415 19.54 -0.06 -11.10
C ARG A 415 20.26 -1.06 -11.99
N GLY A 416 20.62 -2.22 -11.46
CA GLY A 416 21.22 -3.33 -12.21
C GLY A 416 20.35 -3.78 -13.39
N ILE A 417 19.03 -3.95 -13.15
CA ILE A 417 18.07 -4.22 -14.25
C ILE A 417 18.10 -3.11 -15.30
N CYS A 418 18.11 -1.85 -14.87
CA CYS A 418 18.13 -0.72 -15.80
C CYS A 418 19.42 -0.69 -16.62
N PHE A 419 20.57 -0.98 -16.04
CA PHE A 419 21.83 -1.09 -16.76
C PHE A 419 21.83 -2.27 -17.74
N GLU A 420 21.33 -3.43 -17.33
CA GLU A 420 21.24 -4.61 -18.22
C GLU A 420 20.33 -4.30 -19.42
N ARG A 421 19.13 -3.80 -19.21
CA ARG A 421 18.20 -3.42 -20.28
C ARG A 421 18.73 -2.30 -21.18
N SER A 422 19.69 -1.51 -20.69
CA SER A 422 20.42 -0.50 -21.46
C SER A 422 21.73 -1.02 -22.06
N LYS A 423 21.96 -2.35 -22.05
CA LYS A 423 23.16 -3.01 -22.59
C LYS A 423 24.47 -2.59 -21.91
N GLN A 424 24.40 -2.23 -20.64
CA GLN A 424 25.53 -1.83 -19.81
C GLN A 424 25.86 -2.93 -18.79
N TRP A 425 26.19 -4.14 -19.30
CA TRP A 425 26.34 -5.35 -18.48
C TRP A 425 27.35 -5.21 -17.32
N PRO A 426 28.58 -4.64 -17.51
CA PRO A 426 29.54 -4.56 -16.41
C PRO A 426 29.01 -3.79 -15.18
N GLN A 427 28.20 -2.76 -15.42
CA GLN A 427 27.55 -1.99 -14.34
C GLN A 427 26.40 -2.79 -13.71
N ALA A 428 25.62 -3.50 -14.53
CA ALA A 428 24.51 -4.35 -14.08
C ALA A 428 25.03 -5.47 -13.15
N GLU A 429 26.04 -6.22 -13.59
CA GLU A 429 26.65 -7.30 -12.82
C GLU A 429 27.17 -6.82 -11.47
N LYS A 430 27.90 -5.69 -11.45
CA LYS A 430 28.38 -5.07 -10.21
C LYS A 430 27.23 -4.76 -9.25
N ASP A 431 26.15 -4.22 -9.75
CA ASP A 431 25.00 -3.86 -8.93
C ASP A 431 24.26 -5.08 -8.39
N PHE A 432 24.09 -6.14 -9.20
CA PHE A 432 23.49 -7.40 -8.72
C PHE A 432 24.36 -8.05 -7.65
N LEU A 433 25.67 -8.08 -7.80
CA LEU A 433 26.60 -8.58 -6.80
C LEU A 433 26.52 -7.75 -5.50
N THR A 434 26.52 -6.42 -5.59
CA THR A 434 26.34 -5.55 -4.42
C THR A 434 24.99 -5.80 -3.75
N SER A 435 23.94 -6.00 -4.53
CA SER A 435 22.60 -6.34 -4.00
C SER A 435 22.61 -7.64 -3.19
N LEU A 436 23.33 -8.68 -3.66
CA LEU A 436 23.49 -9.95 -2.97
C LEU A 436 24.42 -9.86 -1.77
N GLU A 437 25.46 -9.00 -1.80
CA GLU A 437 26.29 -8.72 -0.62
C GLU A 437 25.47 -8.10 0.51
N LEU A 438 24.56 -7.19 0.18
CA LEU A 438 23.66 -6.56 1.15
C LEU A 438 22.56 -7.51 1.65
N ASN A 439 22.07 -8.41 0.80
CA ASN A 439 21.00 -9.35 1.11
C ASN A 439 21.14 -10.67 0.31
N PRO A 440 21.92 -11.64 0.83
CA PRO A 440 22.36 -12.82 0.06
C PRO A 440 21.25 -13.75 -0.42
N ASP A 441 20.15 -13.86 0.32
CA ASP A 441 19.08 -14.83 0.04
C ASP A 441 17.88 -14.18 -0.66
N GLN A 442 18.15 -13.33 -1.67
CA GLN A 442 17.10 -12.73 -2.48
C GLN A 442 16.87 -13.53 -3.76
N PRO A 443 15.77 -14.32 -3.83
CA PRO A 443 15.56 -15.23 -4.96
C PRO A 443 15.49 -14.49 -6.29
N GLN A 444 14.92 -13.28 -6.33
CA GLN A 444 14.83 -12.48 -7.56
C GLN A 444 16.21 -12.07 -8.08
N VAL A 445 17.11 -11.66 -7.18
CA VAL A 445 18.47 -11.24 -7.57
C VAL A 445 19.31 -12.44 -8.00
N LEU A 446 19.23 -13.53 -7.23
CA LEU A 446 19.89 -14.80 -7.56
C LEU A 446 19.43 -15.32 -8.92
N ASN A 447 18.11 -15.32 -9.16
CA ASN A 447 17.55 -15.73 -10.44
C ASN A 447 18.01 -14.82 -11.58
N TYR A 448 17.91 -13.52 -11.42
CA TYR A 448 18.22 -12.56 -12.49
C TYR A 448 19.71 -12.60 -12.89
N LEU A 449 20.61 -12.56 -11.91
CA LEU A 449 22.05 -12.64 -12.16
C LEU A 449 22.46 -14.00 -12.72
N GLY A 450 21.95 -15.09 -12.10
CA GLY A 450 22.25 -16.46 -12.54
C GLY A 450 21.76 -16.74 -13.94
N TYR A 451 20.52 -16.37 -14.25
CA TYR A 451 19.95 -16.44 -15.60
C TYR A 451 20.78 -15.64 -16.61
N SER A 452 21.11 -14.37 -16.28
CA SER A 452 21.88 -13.52 -17.21
C SER A 452 23.28 -14.08 -17.49
N TRP A 453 23.93 -14.68 -16.50
CA TRP A 453 25.21 -15.35 -16.72
C TRP A 453 25.09 -16.57 -17.65
N VAL A 454 24.07 -17.38 -17.43
CA VAL A 454 23.84 -18.56 -18.27
C VAL A 454 23.46 -18.18 -19.70
N ASP A 455 22.61 -17.18 -19.86
CA ASP A 455 22.18 -16.71 -21.19
C ASP A 455 23.34 -16.11 -22.01
N GLN A 456 24.26 -15.42 -21.33
CA GLN A 456 25.47 -14.86 -21.94
C GLN A 456 26.64 -15.87 -22.03
N GLU A 457 26.44 -17.11 -21.64
CA GLU A 457 27.47 -18.18 -21.63
C GLU A 457 28.71 -17.84 -20.77
N VAL A 458 28.52 -17.04 -19.71
CA VAL A 458 29.58 -16.71 -18.73
C VAL A 458 29.23 -17.29 -17.36
N ASN A 459 30.24 -17.68 -16.59
CA ASN A 459 30.06 -18.20 -15.22
C ASN A 459 28.97 -19.29 -15.08
N LEU A 460 28.85 -20.18 -16.08
CA LEU A 460 27.74 -21.14 -16.23
C LEU A 460 27.44 -21.95 -14.97
N ASP A 461 28.46 -22.56 -14.33
CA ASP A 461 28.26 -23.36 -13.13
C ASP A 461 27.73 -22.52 -11.98
N ARG A 462 28.30 -21.34 -11.76
CA ARG A 462 27.87 -20.42 -10.70
C ARG A 462 26.48 -19.85 -10.98
N GLY A 463 26.16 -19.57 -12.25
CA GLY A 463 24.85 -19.14 -12.67
C GLY A 463 23.79 -20.20 -12.37
N LEU A 464 24.06 -21.46 -12.73
CA LEU A 464 23.18 -22.58 -12.46
C LEU A 464 22.94 -22.76 -10.94
N GLU A 465 23.99 -22.71 -10.12
CA GLU A 465 23.85 -22.83 -8.66
C GLU A 465 23.01 -21.69 -8.05
N MET A 466 23.14 -20.46 -8.57
CA MET A 466 22.31 -19.34 -8.15
C MET A 466 20.83 -19.54 -8.50
N VAL A 467 20.53 -19.99 -9.72
CA VAL A 467 19.14 -20.25 -10.14
C VAL A 467 18.55 -21.42 -9.34
N LYS A 468 19.31 -22.49 -9.10
CA LYS A 468 18.86 -23.58 -8.22
C LYS A 468 18.51 -23.07 -6.82
N LYS A 469 19.39 -22.27 -6.22
CA LYS A 469 19.12 -21.67 -4.91
C LYS A 469 17.87 -20.77 -4.93
N ALA A 470 17.64 -20.04 -6.01
CA ALA A 470 16.41 -19.26 -6.18
C ALA A 470 15.16 -20.13 -6.20
N VAL A 471 15.20 -21.28 -6.90
CA VAL A 471 14.11 -22.27 -6.92
C VAL A 471 13.89 -22.89 -5.53
N GLU A 472 14.94 -23.22 -4.79
CA GLU A 472 14.82 -23.74 -3.41
C GLU A 472 14.10 -22.74 -2.49
N LEU A 473 14.42 -21.45 -2.63
CA LEU A 473 13.81 -20.37 -1.85
C LEU A 473 12.36 -20.05 -2.28
N ARG A 474 12.04 -20.27 -3.56
CA ARG A 474 10.70 -20.03 -4.14
C ARG A 474 10.28 -21.16 -5.11
N PRO A 475 9.97 -22.35 -4.60
CA PRO A 475 9.71 -23.52 -5.44
C PRO A 475 8.42 -23.44 -6.27
N ASN A 476 7.51 -22.53 -5.93
CA ASN A 476 6.23 -22.34 -6.63
C ASN A 476 6.18 -21.06 -7.47
N ASP A 477 7.33 -20.45 -7.74
CA ASP A 477 7.42 -19.30 -8.65
C ASP A 477 7.77 -19.81 -10.06
N GLY A 478 6.76 -19.86 -10.96
CA GLY A 478 6.92 -20.41 -12.31
C GLY A 478 7.99 -19.73 -13.13
N TYR A 479 8.23 -18.42 -12.93
CA TYR A 479 9.29 -17.69 -13.64
C TYR A 479 10.70 -18.10 -13.17
N ILE A 480 10.86 -18.38 -11.88
CA ILE A 480 12.15 -18.84 -11.35
C ILE A 480 12.40 -20.29 -11.77
N VAL A 481 11.35 -21.12 -11.80
CA VAL A 481 11.45 -22.52 -12.28
C VAL A 481 11.75 -22.56 -13.79
N ASP A 482 11.14 -21.70 -14.59
CA ASP A 482 11.45 -21.53 -16.01
C ASP A 482 12.93 -21.17 -16.23
N SER A 483 13.46 -20.23 -15.44
CA SER A 483 14.87 -19.86 -15.51
C SER A 483 15.81 -21.04 -15.24
N LEU A 484 15.42 -21.98 -14.34
CA LEU A 484 16.19 -23.20 -14.12
C LEU A 484 16.11 -24.13 -15.31
N GLY A 485 14.92 -24.32 -15.88
CA GLY A 485 14.73 -25.12 -17.09
C GLY A 485 15.54 -24.55 -18.27
N TRP A 486 15.49 -23.23 -18.47
CA TRP A 486 16.29 -22.56 -19.50
C TRP A 486 17.79 -22.70 -19.24
N ALA A 487 18.25 -22.58 -17.98
CA ALA A 487 19.64 -22.82 -17.63
C ALA A 487 20.11 -24.23 -18.00
N TYR A 488 19.29 -25.24 -17.73
CA TYR A 488 19.58 -26.61 -18.19
C TYR A 488 19.60 -26.74 -19.72
N TYR A 489 18.67 -26.09 -20.42
CA TYR A 489 18.65 -26.05 -21.88
C TYR A 489 19.95 -25.46 -22.47
N ARG A 490 20.40 -24.32 -21.94
CA ARG A 490 21.65 -23.65 -22.38
C ARG A 490 22.91 -24.50 -22.09
N LEU A 491 22.85 -25.34 -21.07
CA LEU A 491 23.89 -26.32 -20.73
C LEU A 491 23.74 -27.64 -21.50
N SER A 492 22.87 -27.73 -22.50
CA SER A 492 22.57 -28.92 -23.30
C SER A 492 22.06 -30.13 -22.45
N ARG A 493 21.55 -29.88 -21.23
CA ARG A 493 20.92 -30.87 -20.35
C ARG A 493 19.42 -30.93 -20.63
N PHE A 494 19.06 -31.37 -21.83
CA PHE A 494 17.71 -31.20 -22.37
C PHE A 494 16.64 -32.00 -21.58
N ASP A 495 16.95 -33.17 -21.05
CA ASP A 495 16.01 -33.94 -20.23
C ASP A 495 15.69 -33.22 -18.90
N ASP A 496 16.70 -32.64 -18.24
CA ASP A 496 16.51 -31.82 -17.04
C ASP A 496 15.74 -30.55 -17.37
N ALA A 497 16.00 -29.94 -18.53
CA ALA A 497 15.27 -28.76 -19.00
C ALA A 497 13.79 -29.05 -19.18
N VAL A 498 13.44 -30.17 -19.86
CA VAL A 498 12.04 -30.56 -20.03
C VAL A 498 11.35 -30.73 -18.70
N LYS A 499 11.97 -31.42 -17.75
CA LYS A 499 11.39 -31.66 -16.42
C LYS A 499 11.03 -30.35 -15.69
N GLU A 500 11.95 -29.40 -15.63
CA GLU A 500 11.71 -28.13 -14.92
C GLU A 500 10.76 -27.21 -15.72
N LEU A 501 10.80 -27.22 -17.05
CA LEU A 501 9.88 -26.42 -17.88
C LEU A 501 8.45 -26.99 -17.86
N GLU A 502 8.26 -28.31 -17.83
CA GLU A 502 6.95 -28.92 -17.57
C GLU A 502 6.39 -28.46 -16.23
N ARG A 503 7.22 -28.42 -15.18
CA ARG A 503 6.83 -27.87 -13.88
C ARG A 503 6.52 -26.36 -13.92
N ALA A 504 7.29 -25.57 -14.70
CA ALA A 504 7.04 -24.15 -14.87
C ALA A 504 5.67 -23.88 -15.53
N ILE A 505 5.32 -24.68 -16.56
CA ILE A 505 3.99 -24.62 -17.22
C ILE A 505 2.84 -24.98 -16.26
N GLU A 506 3.01 -25.97 -15.39
CA GLU A 506 1.98 -26.28 -14.37
C GLU A 506 1.71 -25.08 -13.46
N LEU A 507 2.74 -24.26 -13.17
CA LEU A 507 2.64 -23.07 -12.34
C LEU A 507 2.14 -21.84 -13.11
N ARG A 508 2.44 -21.74 -14.42
CA ARG A 508 2.13 -20.59 -15.28
C ARG A 508 1.77 -21.03 -16.71
N PRO A 509 0.61 -21.67 -16.89
CA PRO A 509 0.21 -22.18 -18.21
C PRO A 509 -0.06 -21.08 -19.25
N GLU A 510 -0.39 -19.87 -18.80
CA GLU A 510 -0.73 -18.72 -19.65
C GLU A 510 0.46 -17.84 -20.06
N ASP A 511 1.70 -18.24 -19.74
CA ASP A 511 2.87 -17.43 -20.08
C ASP A 511 3.45 -17.84 -21.45
N PRO A 512 3.53 -16.92 -22.43
CA PRO A 512 4.00 -17.25 -23.77
C PRO A 512 5.50 -17.62 -23.82
N VAL A 513 6.34 -17.06 -22.92
CA VAL A 513 7.79 -17.31 -22.91
C VAL A 513 8.06 -18.71 -22.37
N ILE A 514 7.38 -19.11 -21.31
CA ILE A 514 7.53 -20.46 -20.72
C ILE A 514 7.08 -21.53 -21.72
N ASN A 515 5.97 -21.28 -22.45
CA ASN A 515 5.51 -22.18 -23.51
C ASN A 515 6.54 -22.27 -24.66
N ASP A 516 7.16 -21.17 -25.06
CA ASP A 516 8.20 -21.16 -26.09
C ASP A 516 9.43 -21.94 -25.63
N HIS A 517 9.93 -21.73 -24.41
CA HIS A 517 11.06 -22.46 -23.83
C HIS A 517 10.80 -23.97 -23.75
N LEU A 518 9.59 -24.37 -23.31
CA LEU A 518 9.24 -25.79 -23.27
C LEU A 518 9.17 -26.40 -24.67
N GLY A 519 8.66 -25.65 -25.65
CA GLY A 519 8.70 -26.05 -27.07
C GLY A 519 10.11 -26.30 -27.55
N ASP A 520 11.05 -25.41 -27.22
CA ASP A 520 12.47 -25.56 -27.59
C ASP A 520 13.08 -26.81 -26.93
N ALA A 521 12.81 -27.05 -25.67
CA ALA A 521 13.30 -28.21 -24.94
C ALA A 521 12.73 -29.53 -25.48
N TYR A 522 11.42 -29.60 -25.75
CA TYR A 522 10.79 -30.76 -26.40
C TYR A 522 11.40 -31.07 -27.78
N TRP A 523 11.69 -30.03 -28.57
CA TRP A 523 12.31 -30.23 -29.87
C TRP A 523 13.69 -30.89 -29.75
N LYS A 524 14.52 -30.47 -28.80
CA LYS A 524 15.87 -31.00 -28.58
C LYS A 524 15.86 -32.48 -28.11
N VAL A 525 14.83 -32.91 -27.35
CA VAL A 525 14.66 -34.32 -26.96
C VAL A 525 13.86 -35.15 -27.96
N GLY A 526 13.54 -34.61 -29.16
CA GLY A 526 12.85 -35.32 -30.23
C GLY A 526 11.32 -35.38 -30.13
N ARG A 527 10.71 -34.75 -29.10
CA ARG A 527 9.26 -34.67 -28.92
C ARG A 527 8.65 -33.54 -29.78
N ARG A 528 8.75 -33.72 -31.12
CA ARG A 528 8.45 -32.67 -32.07
C ARG A 528 6.97 -32.27 -32.15
N LEU A 529 6.06 -33.19 -31.88
CA LEU A 529 4.62 -32.87 -31.88
C LEU A 529 4.28 -31.96 -30.71
N GLU A 530 4.79 -32.29 -29.55
CA GLU A 530 4.61 -31.48 -28.32
C GLU A 530 5.30 -30.11 -28.45
N ALA A 531 6.48 -30.05 -29.07
CA ALA A 531 7.16 -28.80 -29.38
C ALA A 531 6.29 -27.87 -30.22
N ASN A 532 5.72 -28.41 -31.33
CA ASN A 532 4.82 -27.65 -32.20
C ASN A 532 3.55 -27.18 -31.45
N PHE A 533 3.03 -28.02 -30.55
CA PHE A 533 1.88 -27.64 -29.73
C PHE A 533 2.21 -26.45 -28.82
N GLN A 534 3.34 -26.51 -28.09
CA GLN A 534 3.75 -25.44 -27.18
C GLN A 534 4.05 -24.13 -27.92
N TRP A 535 4.73 -24.16 -29.06
CA TRP A 535 4.98 -22.95 -29.86
C TRP A 535 3.70 -22.32 -30.43
N ARG A 536 2.69 -23.13 -30.83
CA ARG A 536 1.38 -22.60 -31.23
C ARG A 536 0.69 -21.96 -30.06
N HIS A 537 0.70 -22.62 -28.92
CA HIS A 537 0.10 -22.08 -27.70
C HIS A 537 0.77 -20.78 -27.26
N ALA A 538 2.10 -20.69 -27.35
CA ALA A 538 2.84 -19.46 -27.11
C ALA A 538 2.38 -18.30 -28.01
N LEU A 539 2.11 -18.57 -29.30
CA LEU A 539 1.57 -17.54 -30.22
C LEU A 539 0.14 -17.14 -29.88
N ASP A 540 -0.73 -18.10 -29.49
CA ASP A 540 -2.12 -17.83 -29.09
C ASP A 540 -2.19 -16.95 -27.84
N LEU A 541 -1.19 -17.03 -26.97
CA LEU A 541 -1.02 -16.21 -25.76
C LEU A 541 -0.48 -14.80 -26.05
N LYS A 542 -0.30 -14.42 -27.33
CA LYS A 542 0.12 -13.08 -27.77
C LYS A 542 1.45 -12.64 -27.14
N PRO A 543 2.57 -13.28 -27.51
CA PRO A 543 3.90 -12.91 -27.04
C PRO A 543 4.25 -11.47 -27.43
N GLU A 544 5.34 -10.94 -26.87
CA GLU A 544 5.85 -9.61 -27.26
C GLU A 544 6.08 -9.56 -28.78
N PRO A 545 5.87 -8.38 -29.43
CA PRO A 545 5.96 -8.25 -30.89
C PRO A 545 7.28 -8.70 -31.51
N GLU A 546 8.37 -8.67 -30.75
CA GLU A 546 9.72 -9.09 -31.21
C GLU A 546 9.91 -10.62 -31.14
N ASP A 547 9.12 -11.35 -30.35
CA ASP A 547 9.24 -12.80 -30.18
C ASP A 547 8.29 -13.58 -31.09
N ALA A 548 7.13 -13.03 -31.44
CA ALA A 548 6.18 -13.67 -32.34
C ALA A 548 6.80 -14.15 -33.65
N PRO A 549 7.64 -13.36 -34.39
CA PRO A 549 8.29 -13.83 -35.60
C PRO A 549 9.27 -14.98 -35.38
N LYS A 550 9.96 -15.02 -34.22
CA LYS A 550 10.91 -16.11 -33.90
C LYS A 550 10.16 -17.41 -33.68
N ILE A 551 9.06 -17.37 -32.92
CA ILE A 551 8.21 -18.54 -32.65
C ILE A 551 7.57 -19.05 -33.98
N GLN A 552 7.12 -18.15 -34.83
CA GLN A 552 6.60 -18.52 -36.17
C GLN A 552 7.66 -19.23 -37.04
N ALA A 553 8.91 -18.75 -36.98
CA ALA A 553 10.01 -19.41 -37.69
C ALA A 553 10.28 -20.82 -37.16
N LYS A 554 10.25 -21.03 -35.82
CA LYS A 554 10.38 -22.35 -35.20
C LYS A 554 9.27 -23.31 -35.64
N LEU A 555 8.02 -22.83 -35.70
CA LEU A 555 6.89 -23.65 -36.21
C LEU A 555 7.02 -24.07 -37.66
N LYS A 556 7.59 -23.22 -38.51
CA LYS A 556 7.75 -23.47 -39.92
C LYS A 556 8.95 -24.38 -40.23
N ASP A 557 10.10 -24.07 -39.65
CA ASP A 557 11.39 -24.61 -40.05
C ASP A 557 12.02 -25.52 -38.98
N GLY A 558 11.43 -25.61 -37.76
CA GLY A 558 12.03 -26.20 -36.57
C GLY A 558 13.15 -25.33 -36.01
N LEU A 559 13.78 -25.81 -34.92
CA LEU A 559 15.02 -25.19 -34.45
C LEU A 559 16.15 -25.56 -35.40
N LYS A 560 16.89 -24.56 -35.88
CA LYS A 560 18.17 -24.79 -36.55
C LYS A 560 19.15 -25.36 -35.52
N ASP A 561 19.92 -26.38 -35.91
CA ASP A 561 20.94 -26.95 -35.03
C ASP A 561 21.96 -25.86 -34.70
N ASP A 562 21.97 -25.38 -33.47
CA ASP A 562 23.03 -24.53 -32.98
C ASP A 562 24.34 -25.35 -32.99
N PRO A 563 25.47 -24.79 -33.40
CA PRO A 563 26.74 -25.48 -33.30
C PRO A 563 26.98 -25.88 -31.85
N PRO A 564 27.52 -27.08 -31.56
CA PRO A 564 27.78 -27.51 -30.21
C PRO A 564 28.63 -26.43 -29.51
N PRO A 565 28.39 -26.15 -28.21
CA PRO A 565 29.19 -25.18 -27.47
C PRO A 565 30.66 -25.51 -27.63
N ALA A 566 31.49 -24.50 -27.93
CA ALA A 566 32.92 -24.67 -28.10
C ALA A 566 33.47 -25.42 -26.87
N SER A 567 33.89 -26.66 -27.06
CA SER A 567 34.44 -27.50 -25.98
C SER A 567 35.52 -26.70 -25.28
N ALA A 568 35.36 -26.49 -23.96
CA ALA A 568 36.38 -25.89 -23.10
C ALA A 568 37.71 -26.52 -23.41
N GLY A 569 38.60 -25.76 -24.04
CA GLY A 569 39.88 -26.22 -24.53
C GLY A 569 40.65 -26.91 -23.41
N GLY A 570 40.99 -28.20 -23.66
CA GLY A 570 41.71 -29.02 -22.71
C GLY A 570 42.95 -28.29 -22.21
N VAL A 571 43.07 -28.27 -20.90
CA VAL A 571 44.25 -27.88 -20.18
C VAL A 571 45.41 -28.73 -20.71
N LYS A 572 46.30 -28.17 -21.55
CA LYS A 572 47.57 -28.79 -21.88
C LYS A 572 48.37 -28.89 -20.59
N THR A 573 48.48 -30.08 -20.02
CA THR A 573 49.49 -30.44 -19.07
C THR A 573 50.86 -30.19 -19.70
N PRO A 574 51.80 -29.46 -19.06
CA PRO A 574 53.16 -29.38 -19.53
C PRO A 574 53.81 -30.76 -19.39
N GLY A 575 54.17 -31.37 -20.52
CA GLY A 575 54.91 -32.60 -20.53
C GLY A 575 56.26 -32.40 -19.85
N GLY A 576 56.58 -33.25 -18.84
CA GLY A 576 57.88 -33.41 -18.32
C GLY A 576 58.81 -33.97 -19.40
N GLY A 577 59.85 -33.22 -19.73
CA GLY A 577 61.00 -33.68 -20.48
C GLY A 577 62.13 -34.01 -19.46
N GLY A 578 62.66 -35.24 -19.54
CA GLY A 578 63.72 -35.79 -18.78
C GLY A 578 65.09 -35.08 -18.89
#